data_e77e40c6f5b2e8655f92bbf4fa3ee5a1
#
_entry.id   e77e40c6f5b2e8655f92bbf4fa3ee5a1
#
_cell.length_a   1.000
_cell.length_b   1.000
_cell.length_c   1.000
_cell.angle_alpha   90.00
_cell.angle_beta   90.00
_cell.angle_gamma   90.00
#
_symmetry.space_group_name_H-M   'P 1'
#
loop_
_entity.id
_entity.type
_entity.pdbx_description
1 polymer ?
#
loop_
_entity_poly.entity_id
_entity_poly.type
_entity_poly.pdbx_seq_one_letter_code
_entity_poly.pdbx_strand_id
1 'polypeptide(L)'
;MGINQPIGFPEYLGSADYATLYNEARLNDAKMTGADISSLNLFSQQAIDNFRRAKGDNSDGLGYDWDYYDFAFKPGLQEDVSLSIRGGTDKVRYYVLANYFSQGGNYKYSNAGEYDSQTKFTRYNFRSNIDININRYLSTRLDLWARITDRN
;
A
#
# COMPACT_ATOMS: atom_id res chain seq x y z
N MET A 1 12.05 7.22 11.19
CA MET A 1 10.80 7.62 10.54
C MET A 1 11.03 7.55 9.04
N GLY A 2 10.12 6.95 8.30
CA GLY A 2 10.21 6.75 6.85
C GLY A 2 8.86 6.94 6.18
N ILE A 3 8.89 7.00 4.86
CA ILE A 3 7.71 7.07 4.02
C ILE A 3 7.72 5.83 3.13
N ASN A 4 6.60 5.10 3.12
CA ASN A 4 6.36 4.00 2.20
C ASN A 4 5.51 4.55 1.05
N GLN A 5 6.12 4.67 -0.13
CA GLN A 5 5.44 5.19 -1.32
C GLN A 5 5.43 4.11 -2.39
N PRO A 6 4.25 3.75 -2.92
CA PRO A 6 4.17 2.90 -4.09
C PRO A 6 4.88 3.58 -5.28
N ILE A 7 5.71 2.83 -5.99
CA ILE A 7 6.41 3.27 -7.20
C ILE A 7 6.20 2.25 -8.30
N GLY A 8 6.22 2.69 -9.55
CA GLY A 8 6.12 1.79 -10.69
C GLY A 8 4.72 1.25 -10.94
N PHE A 9 3.75 2.13 -10.95
CA PHE A 9 2.40 1.78 -11.41
C PHE A 9 2.40 1.52 -12.93
N PRO A 10 1.61 0.54 -13.43
CA PRO A 10 1.34 0.43 -14.86
C PRO A 10 0.69 1.71 -15.37
N GLU A 11 1.05 2.14 -16.57
CA GLU A 11 0.32 3.20 -17.24
C GLU A 11 -1.02 2.65 -17.72
N TYR A 12 -2.11 3.24 -17.25
CA TYR A 12 -3.44 2.92 -17.74
C TYR A 12 -3.83 3.86 -18.87
N LEU A 13 -4.69 3.34 -19.75
CA LEU A 13 -5.29 4.16 -20.78
C LEU A 13 -6.24 5.17 -20.14
N GLY A 14 -6.19 6.41 -20.59
CA GLY A 14 -7.22 7.40 -20.32
C GLY A 14 -8.57 7.00 -20.91
N SER A 15 -9.64 7.63 -20.44
CA SER A 15 -11.01 7.30 -20.84
C SER A 15 -11.25 7.42 -22.35
N ALA A 16 -10.61 8.40 -23.01
CA ALA A 16 -10.72 8.60 -24.45
C ALA A 16 -10.07 7.46 -25.25
N ASP A 17 -8.88 7.02 -24.82
CA ASP A 17 -8.16 5.94 -25.50
C ASP A 17 -8.83 4.59 -25.24
N TYR A 18 -9.31 4.37 -24.01
CA TYR A 18 -10.14 3.21 -23.70
C TYR A 18 -11.39 3.14 -24.59
N ALA A 19 -12.15 4.23 -24.70
CA ALA A 19 -13.37 4.29 -25.54
C ALA A 19 -13.06 4.05 -27.03
N THR A 20 -11.93 4.55 -27.51
CA THR A 20 -11.47 4.35 -28.88
C THR A 20 -11.14 2.87 -29.13
N LEU A 21 -10.33 2.25 -28.29
CA LEU A 21 -9.96 0.84 -28.40
C LEU A 21 -11.14 -0.10 -28.19
N TYR A 22 -12.06 0.25 -27.27
CA TYR A 22 -13.30 -0.48 -27.08
C TYR A 22 -14.13 -0.52 -28.38
N ASN A 23 -14.33 0.63 -29.02
CA ASN A 23 -15.05 0.70 -30.29
C ASN A 23 -14.37 -0.15 -31.38
N GLU A 24 -13.04 -0.08 -31.49
CA GLU A 24 -12.26 -0.87 -32.44
C GLU A 24 -12.44 -2.37 -32.19
N ALA A 25 -12.33 -2.80 -30.94
CA ALA A 25 -12.49 -4.20 -30.57
C ALA A 25 -13.89 -4.70 -30.91
N ARG A 26 -14.95 -3.93 -30.58
CA ARG A 26 -16.34 -4.28 -30.89
C ARG A 26 -16.61 -4.37 -32.39
N LEU A 27 -16.04 -3.46 -33.18
CA LEU A 27 -16.15 -3.48 -34.65
C LEU A 27 -15.42 -4.68 -35.26
N ASN A 28 -14.27 -5.04 -34.74
CA ASN A 28 -13.51 -6.22 -35.19
C ASN A 28 -14.28 -7.52 -34.88
N ASP A 29 -14.83 -7.63 -33.66
CA ASP A 29 -15.67 -8.77 -33.28
C ASP A 29 -16.89 -8.92 -34.22
N ALA A 30 -17.59 -7.82 -34.52
CA ALA A 30 -18.70 -7.84 -35.41
C ALA A 30 -18.33 -8.28 -36.84
N LYS A 31 -17.18 -7.81 -37.34
CA LYS A 31 -16.65 -8.26 -38.65
C LYS A 31 -16.34 -9.74 -38.65
N MET A 32 -15.79 -10.28 -37.58
CA MET A 32 -15.46 -11.71 -37.48
C MET A 32 -16.70 -12.59 -37.35
N THR A 33 -17.71 -12.14 -36.63
CA THR A 33 -18.93 -12.91 -36.35
C THR A 33 -20.06 -12.65 -37.35
N GLY A 34 -19.92 -11.64 -38.20
CA GLY A 34 -21.02 -11.21 -39.14
C GLY A 34 -22.15 -10.51 -38.42
N ALA A 35 -21.95 -10.00 -37.21
CA ALA A 35 -22.98 -9.29 -36.45
C ALA A 35 -23.27 -7.91 -37.05
N ASP A 36 -24.51 -7.45 -36.87
CA ASP A 36 -24.94 -6.13 -37.35
C ASP A 36 -24.25 -5.01 -36.52
N ILE A 37 -23.47 -4.20 -37.21
CA ILE A 37 -22.74 -3.06 -36.63
C ILE A 37 -23.71 -2.02 -36.03
N SER A 38 -24.92 -1.88 -36.60
CA SER A 38 -25.91 -0.92 -36.11
C SER A 38 -26.45 -1.27 -34.70
N SER A 39 -26.35 -2.52 -34.32
CA SER A 39 -26.76 -3.02 -33.00
C SER A 39 -25.68 -2.83 -31.88
N LEU A 40 -24.47 -2.39 -32.24
CA LEU A 40 -23.38 -2.25 -31.29
C LEU A 40 -23.55 -0.97 -30.46
N ASN A 41 -23.39 -1.13 -29.16
CA ASN A 41 -23.31 0.01 -28.24
C ASN A 41 -21.87 0.57 -28.25
N LEU A 42 -21.62 1.55 -29.12
CA LEU A 42 -20.33 2.19 -29.30
C LEU A 42 -20.33 3.59 -28.67
N PHE A 43 -19.17 4.03 -28.20
CA PHE A 43 -18.97 5.42 -27.82
C PHE A 43 -19.02 6.32 -29.06
N SER A 44 -19.78 7.42 -28.97
CA SER A 44 -19.80 8.41 -30.06
C SER A 44 -18.48 9.17 -30.14
N GLN A 45 -18.15 9.70 -31.31
CA GLN A 45 -16.96 10.54 -31.47
C GLN A 45 -16.99 11.76 -30.53
N GLN A 46 -18.17 12.34 -30.34
CA GLN A 46 -18.36 13.46 -29.42
C GLN A 46 -18.06 13.06 -27.97
N ALA A 47 -18.44 11.86 -27.53
CA ALA A 47 -18.11 11.36 -26.18
C ALA A 47 -16.61 11.17 -26.01
N ILE A 48 -15.93 10.61 -27.03
CA ILE A 48 -14.46 10.44 -27.02
C ILE A 48 -13.74 11.79 -26.95
N ASP A 49 -14.19 12.78 -27.73
CA ASP A 49 -13.63 14.13 -27.74
C ASP A 49 -13.90 14.88 -26.41
N ASN A 50 -15.03 14.59 -25.76
CA ASN A 50 -15.34 15.10 -24.43
C ASN A 50 -14.38 14.53 -23.40
N PHE A 51 -14.13 13.22 -23.40
CA PHE A 51 -13.16 12.58 -22.49
C PHE A 51 -11.76 13.17 -22.64
N ARG A 52 -11.31 13.47 -23.87
CA ARG A 52 -9.99 14.11 -24.09
C ARG A 52 -9.85 15.49 -23.46
N ARG A 53 -10.97 16.19 -23.27
CA ARG A 53 -11.02 17.54 -22.69
C ARG A 53 -11.43 17.55 -21.24
N ALA A 54 -11.89 16.40 -20.71
CA ALA A 54 -12.39 16.27 -19.36
C ALA A 54 -11.30 16.58 -18.32
N LYS A 55 -11.72 17.19 -17.21
CA LYS A 55 -10.85 17.49 -16.08
C LYS A 55 -10.66 16.32 -15.11
N GLY A 56 -11.22 15.18 -15.42
CA GLY A 56 -11.10 13.95 -14.64
C GLY A 56 -12.26 13.70 -13.68
N ASP A 57 -12.74 14.69 -12.97
CA ASP A 57 -13.76 14.59 -11.91
C ASP A 57 -15.20 14.85 -12.37
N ASN A 58 -15.40 15.03 -13.67
CA ASN A 58 -16.68 15.41 -14.30
C ASN A 58 -17.25 16.77 -13.82
N SER A 59 -16.46 17.62 -13.18
CA SER A 59 -16.91 18.96 -12.76
C SER A 59 -17.29 19.87 -13.94
N ASP A 60 -16.76 19.57 -15.11
CA ASP A 60 -17.03 20.27 -16.38
C ASP A 60 -18.15 19.61 -17.21
N GLY A 61 -18.74 18.51 -16.75
CA GLY A 61 -19.80 17.76 -17.44
C GLY A 61 -19.34 16.99 -18.68
N LEU A 62 -18.02 16.86 -18.89
CA LEU A 62 -17.45 16.19 -20.07
C LEU A 62 -17.19 14.71 -19.87
N GLY A 63 -17.28 14.23 -18.61
CA GLY A 63 -17.06 12.83 -18.24
C GLY A 63 -15.92 12.66 -17.24
N TYR A 64 -15.66 11.41 -16.89
CA TYR A 64 -14.61 11.06 -15.96
C TYR A 64 -13.36 10.60 -16.71
N ASP A 65 -12.18 11.08 -16.28
CA ASP A 65 -10.87 10.62 -16.73
C ASP A 65 -9.90 10.63 -15.55
N TRP A 66 -10.04 9.67 -14.66
CA TRP A 66 -9.32 9.60 -13.41
C TRP A 66 -8.00 8.86 -13.54
N ASP A 67 -6.95 9.43 -12.98
CA ASP A 67 -5.81 8.64 -12.56
C ASP A 67 -6.18 7.87 -11.28
N TYR A 68 -6.50 6.59 -11.43
CA TYR A 68 -6.89 5.72 -10.31
C TYR A 68 -5.82 5.59 -9.24
N TYR A 69 -4.54 5.69 -9.61
CA TYR A 69 -3.47 5.62 -8.62
C TYR A 69 -3.38 6.87 -7.79
N ASP A 70 -3.41 8.04 -8.43
CA ASP A 70 -3.46 9.30 -7.71
C ASP A 70 -4.73 9.45 -6.86
N PHE A 71 -5.84 8.90 -7.35
CA PHE A 71 -7.09 8.89 -6.60
C PHE A 71 -7.03 7.95 -5.40
N ALA A 72 -6.57 6.70 -5.56
CA ALA A 72 -6.69 5.64 -4.57
C ALA A 72 -5.54 5.63 -3.55
N PHE A 73 -4.34 6.04 -3.95
CA PHE A 73 -3.14 5.86 -3.15
C PHE A 73 -2.56 7.16 -2.59
N LYS A 74 -1.93 7.03 -1.44
CA LYS A 74 -1.11 8.07 -0.79
C LYS A 74 0.14 7.44 -0.21
N PRO A 75 1.20 8.22 0.06
CA PRO A 75 2.31 7.72 0.86
C PRO A 75 1.85 7.30 2.25
N GLY A 76 2.28 6.12 2.70
CA GLY A 76 2.09 5.63 4.06
C GLY A 76 3.24 6.06 4.96
N LEU A 77 2.95 6.39 6.22
CA LEU A 77 3.97 6.66 7.21
C LEU A 77 4.52 5.35 7.77
N GLN A 78 5.83 5.31 7.96
CA GLN A 78 6.54 4.23 8.64
C GLN A 78 7.34 4.81 9.81
N GLU A 79 7.16 4.22 10.99
CA GLU A 79 7.85 4.59 12.20
C GLU A 79 8.61 3.38 12.72
N ASP A 80 9.87 3.56 13.06
CA ASP A 80 10.72 2.58 13.71
C ASP A 80 11.49 3.27 14.84
N VAL A 81 11.18 2.86 16.06
CA VAL A 81 11.77 3.41 17.26
C VAL A 81 12.41 2.26 18.05
N SER A 82 13.70 2.37 18.31
CA SER A 82 14.46 1.38 19.10
C SER A 82 15.14 2.04 20.27
N LEU A 83 15.00 1.41 21.44
CA LEU A 83 15.70 1.78 22.64
C LEU A 83 16.52 0.58 23.10
N SER A 84 17.82 0.78 23.34
CA SER A 84 18.66 -0.26 23.89
C SER A 84 19.47 0.24 25.09
N ILE A 85 19.58 -0.61 26.09
CA ILE A 85 20.36 -0.35 27.28
C ILE A 85 21.33 -1.53 27.47
N ARG A 86 22.58 -1.23 27.73
CA ARG A 86 23.62 -2.23 28.03
C ARG A 86 24.47 -1.76 29.17
N GLY A 87 24.89 -2.71 29.96
CA GLY A 87 25.77 -2.42 31.06
C GLY A 87 26.25 -3.68 31.75
N GLY A 88 26.99 -3.52 32.82
CA GLY A 88 27.40 -4.64 33.61
C GLY A 88 28.69 -4.40 34.37
N THR A 89 29.09 -5.44 35.10
CA THR A 89 30.32 -5.60 35.84
C THR A 89 31.02 -6.87 35.39
N ASP A 90 32.15 -7.24 36.01
CA ASP A 90 32.83 -8.51 35.73
C ASP A 90 31.95 -9.73 36.07
N LYS A 91 30.97 -9.57 36.97
CA LYS A 91 30.07 -10.64 37.40
C LYS A 91 28.77 -10.70 36.62
N VAL A 92 28.21 -9.56 36.16
CA VAL A 92 26.94 -9.49 35.49
C VAL A 92 27.05 -8.56 34.31
N ARG A 93 26.62 -9.01 33.15
CA ARG A 93 26.48 -8.20 31.94
C ARG A 93 25.05 -8.31 31.42
N TYR A 94 24.50 -7.21 31.01
CA TYR A 94 23.12 -7.20 30.45
C TYR A 94 23.03 -6.34 29.21
N TYR A 95 22.09 -6.75 28.35
CA TYR A 95 21.64 -6.02 27.20
C TYR A 95 20.11 -6.14 27.11
N VAL A 96 19.42 -5.02 26.99
CA VAL A 96 17.97 -4.97 26.81
C VAL A 96 17.68 -4.12 25.59
N LEU A 97 16.80 -4.59 24.74
CA LEU A 97 16.30 -3.90 23.55
C LEU A 97 14.77 -3.90 23.59
N ALA A 98 14.17 -2.74 23.39
CA ALA A 98 12.78 -2.56 23.05
C ALA A 98 12.69 -1.86 21.70
N ASN A 99 11.87 -2.39 20.78
CA ASN A 99 11.65 -1.82 19.47
C ASN A 99 10.15 -1.74 19.19
N TYR A 100 9.72 -0.61 18.69
CA TYR A 100 8.38 -0.33 18.17
C TYR A 100 8.49 -0.05 16.68
N PHE A 101 7.72 -0.77 15.90
CA PHE A 101 7.58 -0.55 14.47
C PHE A 101 6.10 -0.38 14.13
N SER A 102 5.78 0.67 13.38
CA SER A 102 4.43 0.92 12.86
C SER A 102 4.51 1.30 11.40
N GLN A 103 3.63 0.73 10.58
CA GLN A 103 3.49 1.06 9.17
C GLN A 103 2.01 1.27 8.86
N GLY A 104 1.67 2.46 8.38
CA GLY A 104 0.34 2.78 7.88
C GLY A 104 0.11 2.27 6.47
N GLY A 105 -1.13 2.11 6.09
CA GLY A 105 -1.51 1.75 4.73
C GLY A 105 -1.44 2.93 3.76
N ASN A 106 -1.57 2.62 2.48
CA ASN A 106 -1.34 3.54 1.37
C ASN A 106 -2.64 3.99 0.68
N TYR A 107 -3.82 3.64 1.19
CA TYR A 107 -5.10 4.05 0.61
C TYR A 107 -5.54 5.43 1.10
N LYS A 108 -6.02 6.30 0.20
CA LYS A 108 -6.55 7.63 0.54
C LYS A 108 -7.93 7.55 1.21
N TYR A 109 -8.80 6.67 0.72
CA TYR A 109 -10.21 6.56 1.11
C TYR A 109 -10.48 5.20 1.75
N SER A 110 -9.94 5.02 2.96
CA SER A 110 -10.10 3.77 3.69
C SER A 110 -11.40 3.66 4.48
N ASN A 111 -12.00 4.81 4.83
CA ASN A 111 -13.18 4.90 5.72
C ASN A 111 -14.47 5.23 4.94
N ALA A 112 -14.60 4.77 3.70
CA ALA A 112 -15.78 5.05 2.87
C ALA A 112 -17.03 4.23 3.26
N GLY A 113 -16.96 3.39 4.29
CA GLY A 113 -18.04 2.54 4.79
C GLY A 113 -17.90 2.24 6.26
N GLU A 114 -18.61 1.21 6.74
CA GLU A 114 -18.55 0.76 8.13
C GLU A 114 -17.18 0.17 8.54
N TYR A 115 -16.35 -0.19 7.55
CA TYR A 115 -15.06 -0.83 7.78
C TYR A 115 -13.91 0.04 7.28
N ASP A 116 -12.85 0.14 8.09
CA ASP A 116 -11.59 0.73 7.67
C ASP A 116 -10.81 -0.31 6.85
N SER A 117 -10.67 -0.06 5.54
CA SER A 117 -9.89 -0.90 4.63
C SER A 117 -8.38 -0.60 4.68
N GLN A 118 -7.95 0.30 5.56
CA GLN A 118 -6.56 0.66 5.73
C GLN A 118 -5.81 -0.48 6.41
N THR A 119 -4.86 -1.10 5.72
CA THR A 119 -3.97 -2.07 6.35
C THR A 119 -2.97 -1.35 7.24
N LYS A 120 -3.07 -1.53 8.54
CA LYS A 120 -2.09 -1.03 9.51
C LYS A 120 -1.33 -2.22 10.10
N PHE A 121 -0.02 -2.10 10.13
CA PHE A 121 0.87 -3.08 10.73
C PHE A 121 1.61 -2.47 11.91
N THR A 122 1.52 -3.09 13.08
CA THR A 122 2.24 -2.67 14.28
C THR A 122 2.97 -3.86 14.90
N ARG A 123 4.21 -3.65 15.29
CA ARG A 123 5.05 -4.68 15.88
C ARG A 123 5.86 -4.15 17.06
N TYR A 124 5.78 -4.85 18.17
CA TYR A 124 6.61 -4.64 19.34
C TYR A 124 7.58 -5.80 19.47
N ASN A 125 8.85 -5.50 19.60
CA ASN A 125 9.88 -6.49 19.91
C ASN A 125 10.54 -6.15 21.23
N PHE A 126 10.75 -7.16 22.03
CA PHE A 126 11.53 -7.08 23.27
C PHE A 126 12.61 -8.15 23.25
N ARG A 127 13.80 -7.79 23.64
CA ARG A 127 14.92 -8.73 23.80
C ARG A 127 15.72 -8.37 25.04
N SER A 128 16.05 -9.39 25.84
CA SER A 128 16.95 -9.24 26.98
C SER A 128 17.96 -10.38 26.98
N ASN A 129 19.22 -10.04 27.12
CA ASN A 129 20.33 -10.98 27.29
C ASN A 129 21.04 -10.64 28.60
N ILE A 130 21.16 -11.60 29.48
CA ILE A 130 21.83 -11.44 30.80
C ILE A 130 22.84 -12.57 30.96
N ASP A 131 24.12 -12.19 31.12
CA ASP A 131 25.20 -13.10 31.41
C ASP A 131 25.61 -12.89 32.89
N ILE A 132 25.66 -13.97 33.67
CA ILE A 132 26.02 -13.94 35.09
C ILE A 132 27.17 -14.91 35.34
N ASN A 133 28.27 -14.39 35.82
CA ASN A 133 29.42 -15.18 36.32
C ASN A 133 29.25 -15.38 37.82
N ILE A 134 28.76 -16.54 38.23
CA ILE A 134 28.49 -16.85 39.64
C ILE A 134 29.81 -17.03 40.40
N ASN A 135 30.74 -17.79 39.81
CA ASN A 135 32.10 -17.97 40.32
C ASN A 135 33.01 -18.39 39.14
N ARG A 136 34.29 -18.70 39.43
CA ARG A 136 35.31 -19.08 38.45
C ARG A 136 34.98 -20.37 37.64
N TYR A 137 34.03 -21.17 38.10
CA TYR A 137 33.66 -22.44 37.49
C TYR A 137 32.23 -22.43 36.91
N LEU A 138 31.40 -21.45 37.29
CA LEU A 138 29.98 -21.45 36.96
C LEU A 138 29.56 -20.09 36.43
N SER A 139 29.06 -20.10 35.21
CA SER A 139 28.37 -18.97 34.57
C SER A 139 27.02 -19.39 34.06
N THR A 140 26.10 -18.47 33.99
CA THR A 140 24.77 -18.68 33.39
C THR A 140 24.43 -17.57 32.45
N ARG A 141 23.63 -17.88 31.44
CA ARG A 141 23.07 -16.92 30.49
C ARG A 141 21.54 -17.07 30.43
N LEU A 142 20.88 -15.96 30.48
CA LEU A 142 19.44 -15.87 30.27
C LEU A 142 19.15 -15.00 29.04
N ASP A 143 18.55 -15.58 28.00
CA ASP A 143 18.12 -14.91 26.81
C ASP A 143 16.59 -14.94 26.75
N LEU A 144 15.96 -13.78 26.76
CA LEU A 144 14.52 -13.61 26.64
C LEU A 144 14.21 -12.85 25.34
N TRP A 145 13.20 -13.30 24.65
CA TRP A 145 12.71 -12.63 23.44
C TRP A 145 11.18 -12.71 23.38
N ALA A 146 10.55 -11.58 23.07
CA ALA A 146 9.12 -11.49 22.86
C ALA A 146 8.81 -10.63 21.64
N ARG A 147 7.79 -11.01 20.89
CA ARG A 147 7.24 -10.24 19.78
C ARG A 147 5.72 -10.23 19.86
N ILE A 148 5.15 -9.04 19.74
CA ILE A 148 3.71 -8.85 19.56
C ILE A 148 3.53 -8.18 18.21
N THR A 149 2.64 -8.72 17.40
CA THR A 149 2.32 -8.19 16.07
C THR A 149 0.81 -8.01 16.00
N ASP A 150 0.40 -6.82 15.62
CA ASP A 150 -0.99 -6.48 15.32
C ASP A 150 -1.10 -6.08 13.86
N ARG A 151 -2.10 -6.61 13.18
CA ARG A 151 -2.40 -6.32 11.77
C ARG A 151 -3.92 -6.23 11.62
N ASN A 152 -4.37 -5.05 11.28
CA ASN A 152 -5.77 -4.78 10.90
C ASN A 152 -5.94 -4.90 9.39
#